data_cbb25793d357e00b733d4a67a8f552a1
#
_entry.id   cbb25793d357e00b733d4a67a8f552a1
#
_cell.length_a   1.000
_cell.length_b   1.000
_cell.length_c   1.000
_cell.angle_alpha   90.00
_cell.angle_beta   90.00
_cell.angle_gamma   90.00
#
_symmetry.space_group_name_H-M   'P 1'
#
loop_
_entity.id
_entity.type
_entity.pdbx_description
1 polymer ?
#
loop_
_entity_poly.entity_id
_entity_poly.type
_entity_poly.pdbx_seq_one_letter_code
_entity_poly.pdbx_strand_id
1 'polypeptide(L)'
;IANANPKLAEKILDNIKPDNTAVKKSEIYLQSAAFWYVPFLIIMAFLSWFYLKSIPMMASVKEQLDIFSNKHTWYCTITYIMTFGTFAGLSAAFPLMIKFLYGDFPNPPDPLVYAFYGPLLGSASRIAFGFVADKVGGAILTTITGLGILLGSIILVTEGLVAPTSMEQFPLFVTVILAMFFFTGIGNAGTFRQYPI
;
A
#
# COMPACT_ATOMS: atom_id res chain seq x y z
N ILE A 1 -40.54 -21.97 -15.78
CA ILE A 1 -40.84 -20.85 -14.84
C ILE A 1 -41.44 -19.68 -15.58
N ALA A 2 -40.91 -19.27 -16.73
CA ALA A 2 -41.45 -18.15 -17.55
C ALA A 2 -42.91 -18.34 -18.01
N ASN A 3 -43.29 -19.58 -18.29
CA ASN A 3 -44.69 -19.94 -18.71
C ASN A 3 -45.65 -19.99 -17.52
N ALA A 4 -45.19 -20.09 -16.29
CA ALA A 4 -46.06 -20.18 -15.12
C ALA A 4 -46.45 -18.81 -14.53
N ASN A 5 -45.62 -17.79 -14.71
CA ASN A 5 -45.92 -16.45 -14.23
C ASN A 5 -45.15 -15.37 -15.03
N PRO A 6 -45.74 -14.82 -16.12
CA PRO A 6 -45.06 -13.84 -16.97
C PRO A 6 -44.66 -12.55 -16.24
N LYS A 7 -45.45 -12.10 -15.25
CA LYS A 7 -45.14 -10.92 -14.45
C LYS A 7 -43.91 -11.12 -13.54
N LEU A 8 -43.69 -12.34 -13.07
CA LEU A 8 -42.51 -12.67 -12.26
C LEU A 8 -41.27 -12.75 -13.13
N ALA A 9 -41.41 -13.31 -14.34
CA ALA A 9 -40.32 -13.40 -15.33
C ALA A 9 -39.89 -12.00 -15.78
N GLU A 10 -40.82 -11.08 -16.02
CA GLU A 10 -40.53 -9.70 -16.37
C GLU A 10 -39.83 -8.94 -15.25
N LYS A 11 -40.27 -9.12 -14.01
CA LYS A 11 -39.62 -8.53 -12.82
C LYS A 11 -38.23 -9.05 -12.56
N ILE A 12 -37.97 -10.34 -12.85
CA ILE A 12 -36.62 -10.94 -12.77
C ILE A 12 -35.74 -10.42 -13.90
N LEU A 13 -36.29 -10.29 -15.13
CA LEU A 13 -35.58 -9.75 -16.28
C LEU A 13 -35.21 -8.28 -16.11
N ASP A 14 -36.08 -7.47 -15.50
CA ASP A 14 -35.77 -6.06 -15.20
C ASP A 14 -34.72 -5.92 -14.11
N ASN A 15 -34.66 -6.84 -13.13
CA ASN A 15 -33.57 -6.88 -12.14
C ASN A 15 -32.25 -7.45 -12.71
N ILE A 16 -32.30 -8.21 -13.80
CA ILE A 16 -31.13 -8.77 -14.47
C ILE A 16 -30.62 -7.85 -15.59
N LYS A 17 -31.50 -7.04 -16.18
CA LYS A 17 -31.05 -5.99 -17.11
C LYS A 17 -30.08 -5.09 -16.34
N PRO A 18 -28.80 -5.02 -16.75
CA PRO A 18 -27.91 -4.04 -16.17
C PRO A 18 -28.57 -2.69 -16.38
N ASP A 19 -28.80 -1.98 -15.28
CA ASP A 19 -29.31 -0.62 -15.32
C ASP A 19 -28.31 0.22 -16.15
N ASN A 20 -28.62 0.41 -17.43
CA ASN A 20 -27.77 1.16 -18.36
C ASN A 20 -27.65 2.63 -17.96
N THR A 21 -28.43 3.09 -16.97
CA THR A 21 -28.32 4.42 -16.37
C THR A 21 -27.30 4.45 -15.22
N ALA A 22 -27.02 3.32 -14.56
CA ALA A 22 -26.08 3.24 -13.43
C ALA A 22 -24.63 2.99 -13.87
N VAL A 23 -24.41 2.55 -15.07
CA VAL A 23 -23.05 2.40 -15.64
C VAL A 23 -22.81 3.50 -16.66
N LYS A 24 -22.80 4.75 -16.23
CA LYS A 24 -21.73 5.61 -16.70
C LYS A 24 -20.48 5.02 -16.03
N LYS A 25 -19.97 3.91 -16.60
CA LYS A 25 -18.57 3.53 -16.43
C LYS A 25 -17.84 4.82 -16.69
N SER A 26 -17.30 5.46 -15.66
CA SER A 26 -16.24 6.39 -15.90
C SER A 26 -15.24 5.56 -16.67
N GLU A 27 -15.11 5.83 -17.95
CA GLU A 27 -14.16 5.15 -18.81
C GLU A 27 -12.80 5.57 -18.29
N ILE A 28 -12.38 4.93 -17.18
CA ILE A 28 -11.05 5.11 -16.64
C ILE A 28 -10.16 4.37 -17.63
N TYR A 29 -9.65 5.09 -18.59
CA TYR A 29 -8.63 4.60 -19.51
C TYR A 29 -7.32 4.45 -18.73
N LEU A 30 -7.19 3.34 -18.00
CA LEU A 30 -5.95 2.97 -17.30
C LEU A 30 -4.73 2.98 -18.24
N GLN A 31 -4.98 2.66 -19.51
CA GLN A 31 -3.99 2.75 -20.57
C GLN A 31 -3.46 4.17 -20.78
N SER A 32 -4.30 5.20 -20.64
CA SER A 32 -3.86 6.60 -20.78
C SER A 32 -2.93 7.01 -19.65
N ALA A 33 -3.17 6.52 -18.42
CA ALA A 33 -2.24 6.75 -17.30
C ALA A 33 -0.87 6.12 -17.59
N ALA A 34 -0.83 4.86 -18.08
CA ALA A 34 0.40 4.22 -18.48
C ALA A 34 1.10 4.96 -19.63
N PHE A 35 0.35 5.50 -20.60
CA PHE A 35 0.89 6.22 -21.75
C PHE A 35 1.67 7.48 -21.36
N TRP A 36 1.27 8.17 -20.30
CA TRP A 36 2.01 9.33 -19.79
C TRP A 36 3.36 8.97 -19.16
N TYR A 37 3.51 7.76 -18.60
CA TYR A 37 4.77 7.30 -18.04
C TYR A 37 5.80 6.90 -19.12
N VAL A 38 5.36 6.43 -20.30
CA VAL A 38 6.26 5.94 -21.34
C VAL A 38 7.25 7.01 -21.82
N PRO A 39 6.84 8.24 -22.21
CA PRO A 39 7.79 9.29 -22.60
C PRO A 39 8.77 9.63 -21.48
N PHE A 40 8.29 9.67 -20.23
CA PHE A 40 9.13 9.97 -19.07
C PHE A 40 10.18 8.88 -18.84
N LEU A 41 9.80 7.62 -18.95
CA LEU A 41 10.73 6.48 -18.83
C LEU A 41 11.78 6.49 -19.95
N ILE A 42 11.39 6.83 -21.19
CA ILE A 42 12.32 6.96 -22.32
C ILE A 42 13.33 8.05 -22.03
N ILE A 43 12.88 9.24 -21.63
CA ILE A 43 13.77 10.36 -21.28
C ILE A 43 14.72 9.96 -20.16
N MET A 44 14.22 9.33 -19.10
CA MET A 44 15.05 8.87 -17.98
C MET A 44 16.05 7.78 -18.38
N ALA A 45 15.68 6.89 -19.29
CA ALA A 45 16.59 5.89 -19.84
C ALA A 45 17.74 6.52 -20.62
N PHE A 46 17.44 7.51 -21.47
CA PHE A 46 18.46 8.27 -22.20
C PHE A 46 19.37 9.05 -21.24
N LEU A 47 18.80 9.78 -20.27
CA LEU A 47 19.59 10.49 -19.27
C LEU A 47 20.49 9.55 -18.47
N SER A 48 19.98 8.40 -18.05
CA SER A 48 20.76 7.38 -17.34
C SER A 48 21.91 6.87 -18.19
N TRP A 49 21.68 6.60 -19.48
CA TRP A 49 22.71 6.13 -20.40
C TRP A 49 23.85 7.13 -20.57
N PHE A 50 23.56 8.42 -20.67
CA PHE A 50 24.58 9.43 -20.91
C PHE A 50 25.25 9.95 -19.63
N TYR A 51 24.53 10.04 -18.52
CA TYR A 51 25.03 10.66 -17.29
C TYR A 51 25.47 9.68 -16.22
N LEU A 52 24.89 8.47 -16.17
CA LEU A 52 25.28 7.48 -15.18
C LEU A 52 26.48 6.69 -15.66
N LYS A 53 27.57 6.74 -14.90
CA LYS A 53 28.77 5.93 -15.13
C LYS A 53 28.63 4.60 -14.40
N SER A 54 28.88 3.51 -15.12
CA SER A 54 29.00 2.18 -14.50
C SER A 54 30.18 2.17 -13.55
N ILE A 55 29.95 1.83 -12.30
CA ILE A 55 31.03 1.56 -11.34
C ILE A 55 31.51 0.14 -11.62
N PRO A 56 32.81 -0.07 -11.93
CA PRO A 56 33.31 -1.41 -12.16
C PRO A 56 33.14 -2.26 -10.89
N MET A 57 32.46 -3.38 -11.01
CA MET A 57 32.34 -4.35 -9.90
C MET A 57 33.67 -5.08 -9.74
N MET A 58 34.34 -4.84 -8.63
CA MET A 58 35.62 -5.48 -8.28
C MET A 58 35.41 -6.83 -7.60
N ALA A 59 34.25 -7.10 -7.03
CA ALA A 59 33.96 -8.32 -6.29
C ALA A 59 33.45 -9.44 -7.20
N SER A 60 33.95 -10.65 -7.02
CA SER A 60 33.46 -11.85 -7.68
C SER A 60 32.06 -12.22 -7.16
N VAL A 61 31.28 -12.99 -7.94
CA VAL A 61 29.96 -13.47 -7.52
C VAL A 61 30.04 -14.24 -6.19
N LYS A 62 31.10 -15.00 -5.95
CA LYS A 62 31.33 -15.74 -4.72
C LYS A 62 31.47 -14.81 -3.51
N GLU A 63 32.24 -13.74 -3.66
CA GLU A 63 32.42 -12.72 -2.60
C GLU A 63 31.12 -11.97 -2.32
N GLN A 64 30.27 -11.75 -3.34
CA GLN A 64 28.94 -11.14 -3.14
C GLN A 64 27.99 -12.08 -2.39
N LEU A 65 28.08 -13.40 -2.58
CA LEU A 65 27.26 -14.38 -1.86
C LEU A 65 27.68 -14.53 -0.38
N ASP A 66 28.88 -14.09 -0.01
CA ASP A 66 29.34 -14.13 1.38
C ASP A 66 28.52 -13.27 2.33
N ILE A 67 27.77 -12.30 1.79
CA ILE A 67 26.81 -11.48 2.54
C ILE A 67 25.76 -12.32 3.27
N PHE A 68 25.41 -13.52 2.75
CA PHE A 68 24.44 -14.41 3.38
C PHE A 68 24.98 -15.07 4.66
N SER A 69 26.31 -15.10 4.84
CA SER A 69 26.95 -15.59 6.07
C SER A 69 26.90 -14.57 7.21
N ASN A 70 26.64 -13.31 6.91
CA ASN A 70 26.57 -12.24 7.89
C ASN A 70 25.20 -12.19 8.57
N LYS A 71 25.17 -12.33 9.89
CA LYS A 71 23.93 -12.25 10.70
C LYS A 71 23.22 -10.89 10.55
N HIS A 72 23.99 -9.81 10.37
CA HIS A 72 23.43 -8.47 10.20
C HIS A 72 22.55 -8.38 8.95
N THR A 73 22.92 -9.04 7.87
CA THR A 73 22.12 -9.14 6.63
C THR A 73 20.71 -9.69 6.90
N TRP A 74 20.61 -10.75 7.70
CA TRP A 74 19.33 -11.35 8.05
C TRP A 74 18.48 -10.45 8.94
N TYR A 75 19.08 -9.77 9.91
CA TYR A 75 18.36 -8.79 10.73
C TYR A 75 17.81 -7.64 9.88
N CYS A 76 18.63 -7.08 9.00
CA CYS A 76 18.19 -6.04 8.07
C CYS A 76 17.09 -6.52 7.12
N THR A 77 17.20 -7.75 6.61
CA THR A 77 16.19 -8.35 5.73
C THR A 77 14.85 -8.52 6.43
N ILE A 78 14.84 -9.08 7.65
CA ILE A 78 13.61 -9.25 8.44
C ILE A 78 12.98 -7.88 8.75
N THR A 79 13.80 -6.91 9.17
CA THR A 79 13.33 -5.55 9.44
C THR A 79 12.75 -4.90 8.19
N TYR A 80 13.36 -5.10 7.03
CA TYR A 80 12.85 -4.58 5.76
C TYR A 80 11.54 -5.25 5.33
N ILE A 81 11.41 -6.56 5.52
CA ILE A 81 10.15 -7.27 5.29
C ILE A 81 9.05 -6.71 6.20
N MET A 82 9.35 -6.44 7.46
CA MET A 82 8.39 -5.84 8.38
C MET A 82 7.97 -4.44 7.91
N THR A 83 8.90 -3.56 7.57
CA THR A 83 8.58 -2.16 7.23
C THR A 83 8.01 -2.03 5.83
N PHE A 84 8.72 -2.49 4.82
CA PHE A 84 8.28 -2.38 3.42
C PHE A 84 7.20 -3.39 3.05
N GLY A 85 7.28 -4.61 3.57
CA GLY A 85 6.26 -5.64 3.36
C GLY A 85 4.90 -5.21 3.90
N THR A 86 4.86 -4.62 5.10
CA THR A 86 3.63 -4.05 5.66
C THR A 86 3.11 -2.88 4.81
N PHE A 87 4.00 -1.99 4.37
CA PHE A 87 3.62 -0.90 3.47
C PHE A 87 2.99 -1.41 2.18
N ALA A 88 3.63 -2.35 1.51
CA ALA A 88 3.14 -2.93 0.25
C ALA A 88 1.83 -3.72 0.46
N GLY A 89 1.77 -4.52 1.53
CA GLY A 89 0.58 -5.28 1.89
C GLY A 89 -0.62 -4.39 2.20
N LEU A 90 -0.43 -3.35 3.01
CA LEU A 90 -1.49 -2.38 3.30
C LEU A 90 -1.91 -1.61 2.03
N SER A 91 -0.98 -1.24 1.15
CA SER A 91 -1.30 -0.54 -0.11
C SER A 91 -2.23 -1.35 -1.00
N ALA A 92 -2.04 -2.67 -1.05
CA ALA A 92 -2.90 -3.57 -1.80
C ALA A 92 -4.22 -3.87 -1.06
N ALA A 93 -4.14 -4.07 0.26
CA ALA A 93 -5.28 -4.51 1.05
C ALA A 93 -6.25 -3.36 1.41
N PHE A 94 -5.78 -2.14 1.62
CA PHE A 94 -6.59 -1.04 2.15
C PHE A 94 -7.85 -0.75 1.33
N PRO A 95 -7.78 -0.54 -0.01
CA PRO A 95 -8.99 -0.33 -0.79
C PRO A 95 -9.91 -1.56 -0.82
N LEU A 96 -9.33 -2.77 -0.77
CA LEU A 96 -10.12 -4.00 -0.69
C LEU A 96 -10.82 -4.14 0.66
N MET A 97 -10.16 -3.79 1.76
CA MET A 97 -10.75 -3.78 3.10
C MET A 97 -11.94 -2.81 3.16
N ILE A 98 -11.80 -1.59 2.62
CA ILE A 98 -12.92 -0.64 2.55
C ILE A 98 -14.10 -1.26 1.79
N LYS A 99 -13.84 -1.87 0.63
CA LYS A 99 -14.87 -2.49 -0.18
C LYS A 99 -15.58 -3.63 0.52
N PHE A 100 -14.82 -4.54 1.17
CA PHE A 100 -15.40 -5.73 1.77
C PHE A 100 -16.00 -5.50 3.16
N LEU A 101 -15.45 -4.57 3.95
CA LEU A 101 -15.91 -4.33 5.31
C LEU A 101 -17.01 -3.29 5.37
N TYR A 102 -17.01 -2.30 4.48
CA TYR A 102 -17.94 -1.17 4.52
C TYR A 102 -18.83 -1.06 3.29
N GLY A 103 -18.67 -1.95 2.28
CA GLY A 103 -19.41 -1.90 1.04
C GLY A 103 -20.91 -2.17 1.15
N ASP A 104 -21.34 -2.94 2.16
CA ASP A 104 -22.73 -3.32 2.37
C ASP A 104 -23.50 -2.31 3.24
N PHE A 105 -22.84 -1.29 3.79
CA PHE A 105 -23.49 -0.25 4.59
C PHE A 105 -24.20 0.79 3.71
N PRO A 106 -25.21 1.48 4.25
CA PRO A 106 -25.85 2.62 3.56
C PRO A 106 -24.80 3.71 3.23
N ASN A 107 -24.77 4.18 1.97
CA ASN A 107 -23.79 5.16 1.47
C ASN A 107 -22.32 4.70 1.65
N PRO A 108 -21.92 3.59 1.03
CA PRO A 108 -20.59 3.06 1.21
C PRO A 108 -19.53 4.04 0.69
N PRO A 109 -18.37 4.15 1.35
CA PRO A 109 -17.28 4.99 0.89
C PRO A 109 -16.66 4.41 -0.39
N ASP A 110 -16.27 5.29 -1.33
CA ASP A 110 -15.56 4.83 -2.52
C ASP A 110 -14.12 4.41 -2.16
N PRO A 111 -13.76 3.12 -2.31
CA PRO A 111 -12.43 2.63 -1.98
C PRO A 111 -11.31 3.32 -2.75
N LEU A 112 -11.58 3.79 -3.99
CA LEU A 112 -10.58 4.41 -4.85
C LEU A 112 -10.15 5.80 -4.35
N VAL A 113 -11.05 6.52 -3.69
CA VAL A 113 -10.74 7.82 -3.09
C VAL A 113 -9.70 7.66 -1.98
N TYR A 114 -9.79 6.58 -1.20
CA TYR A 114 -8.89 6.33 -0.07
C TYR A 114 -7.60 5.60 -0.46
N ALA A 115 -7.58 4.87 -1.57
CA ALA A 115 -6.45 4.08 -2.03
C ALA A 115 -5.15 4.87 -2.14
N PHE A 116 -5.23 6.15 -2.48
CA PHE A 116 -4.10 7.04 -2.67
C PHE A 116 -3.50 7.57 -1.35
N TYR A 117 -4.31 7.80 -0.32
CA TYR A 117 -3.86 8.48 0.91
C TYR A 117 -2.83 7.68 1.70
N GLY A 118 -2.99 6.37 1.79
CA GLY A 118 -2.05 5.51 2.51
C GLY A 118 -0.65 5.56 1.93
N PRO A 119 -0.46 5.18 0.64
CA PRO A 119 0.82 5.25 -0.04
C PRO A 119 1.43 6.65 -0.06
N LEU A 120 0.63 7.70 -0.24
CA LEU A 120 1.09 9.08 -0.18
C LEU A 120 1.69 9.41 1.19
N LEU A 121 0.95 9.14 2.27
CA LEU A 121 1.41 9.42 3.63
C LEU A 121 2.67 8.64 4.00
N GLY A 122 2.71 7.34 3.66
CA GLY A 122 3.88 6.51 3.92
C GLY A 122 5.10 6.93 3.11
N SER A 123 4.93 7.36 1.86
CA SER A 123 6.03 7.88 1.05
C SER A 123 6.52 9.24 1.53
N ALA A 124 5.62 10.15 1.90
CA ALA A 124 5.97 11.46 2.45
C ALA A 124 6.70 11.33 3.79
N SER A 125 6.22 10.47 4.69
CA SER A 125 6.89 10.21 5.97
C SER A 125 8.28 9.62 5.78
N ARG A 126 8.47 8.71 4.81
CA ARG A 126 9.79 8.17 4.47
C ARG A 126 10.79 9.25 4.10
N ILE A 127 10.38 10.23 3.27
CA ILE A 127 11.25 11.34 2.86
C ILE A 127 11.54 12.24 4.07
N ALA A 128 10.54 12.64 4.82
CA ALA A 128 10.68 13.53 5.97
C ALA A 128 11.57 12.91 7.07
N PHE A 129 11.39 11.62 7.36
CA PHE A 129 12.15 10.93 8.40
C PHE A 129 13.51 10.41 7.94
N GLY A 130 13.86 10.49 6.67
CA GLY A 130 15.20 10.22 6.17
C GLY A 130 16.25 11.10 6.89
N PHE A 131 15.99 12.40 7.01
CA PHE A 131 16.86 13.33 7.74
C PHE A 131 16.92 13.06 9.25
N VAL A 132 15.82 12.55 9.81
CA VAL A 132 15.76 12.18 11.23
C VAL A 132 16.54 10.89 11.46
N ALA A 133 16.48 9.94 10.54
CA ALA A 133 17.22 8.68 10.59
C ALA A 133 18.73 8.89 10.67
N ASP A 134 19.25 9.91 9.99
CA ASP A 134 20.67 10.26 10.02
C ASP A 134 21.14 10.77 11.39
N LYS A 135 20.25 11.39 12.16
CA LYS A 135 20.56 11.98 13.48
C LYS A 135 20.29 11.03 14.63
N VAL A 136 19.18 10.31 14.58
CA VAL A 136 18.67 9.48 15.70
C VAL A 136 19.15 8.02 15.56
N GLY A 137 19.46 7.59 14.35
CA GLY A 137 19.84 6.22 14.05
C GLY A 137 18.66 5.34 13.59
N GLY A 138 18.95 4.43 12.66
CA GLY A 138 17.94 3.60 12.02
C GLY A 138 17.25 2.61 12.97
N ALA A 139 18.00 2.04 13.94
CA ALA A 139 17.47 1.05 14.87
C ALA A 139 16.32 1.59 15.75
N ILE A 140 16.44 2.83 16.22
CA ILE A 140 15.41 3.48 17.04
C ILE A 140 14.14 3.67 16.21
N LEU A 141 14.26 4.18 14.97
CA LEU A 141 13.11 4.41 14.11
C LEU A 141 12.41 3.11 13.71
N THR A 142 13.14 2.05 13.45
CA THR A 142 12.53 0.74 13.15
C THR A 142 11.85 0.12 14.36
N THR A 143 12.36 0.34 15.57
CA THR A 143 11.71 -0.07 16.82
C THR A 143 10.39 0.69 17.03
N ILE A 144 10.41 2.01 16.86
CA ILE A 144 9.20 2.85 16.93
C ILE A 144 8.16 2.38 15.90
N THR A 145 8.60 2.06 14.70
CA THR A 145 7.73 1.51 13.64
C THR A 145 7.09 0.20 14.05
N GLY A 146 7.89 -0.74 14.56
CA GLY A 146 7.35 -2.04 15.03
C GLY A 146 6.29 -1.87 16.11
N LEU A 147 6.54 -1.00 17.10
CA LEU A 147 5.58 -0.67 18.14
C LEU A 147 4.33 0.02 17.57
N GLY A 148 4.49 0.96 16.64
CA GLY A 148 3.35 1.65 16.01
C GLY A 148 2.46 0.71 15.19
N ILE A 149 3.05 -0.20 14.43
CA ILE A 149 2.30 -1.21 13.67
C ILE A 149 1.58 -2.18 14.62
N LEU A 150 2.27 -2.62 15.68
CA LEU A 150 1.69 -3.50 16.69
C LEU A 150 0.48 -2.85 17.37
N LEU A 151 0.62 -1.60 17.83
CA LEU A 151 -0.48 -0.86 18.47
C LEU A 151 -1.64 -0.64 17.49
N GLY A 152 -1.36 -0.26 16.24
CA GLY A 152 -2.39 -0.13 15.21
C GLY A 152 -3.14 -1.44 14.99
N SER A 153 -2.44 -2.58 14.93
CA SER A 153 -3.06 -3.90 14.80
C SER A 153 -3.91 -4.27 15.99
N ILE A 154 -3.45 -3.97 17.21
CA ILE A 154 -4.23 -4.19 18.44
C ILE A 154 -5.52 -3.38 18.40
N ILE A 155 -5.45 -2.10 18.07
CA ILE A 155 -6.64 -1.21 17.97
C ILE A 155 -7.61 -1.74 16.90
N LEU A 156 -7.13 -2.16 15.72
CA LEU A 156 -8.00 -2.72 14.69
C LEU A 156 -8.82 -3.92 15.19
N VAL A 157 -8.21 -4.76 16.03
CA VAL A 157 -8.87 -5.97 16.56
C VAL A 157 -9.75 -5.63 17.76
N THR A 158 -9.26 -4.85 18.73
CA THR A 158 -9.99 -4.57 19.98
C THR A 158 -11.22 -3.70 19.76
N GLU A 159 -11.14 -2.73 18.84
CA GLU A 159 -12.28 -1.87 18.45
C GLU A 159 -13.19 -2.53 17.40
N GLY A 160 -12.94 -3.79 17.03
CA GLY A 160 -13.76 -4.52 16.07
C GLY A 160 -13.76 -3.93 14.66
N LEU A 161 -12.73 -3.14 14.29
CA LEU A 161 -12.66 -2.43 13.00
C LEU A 161 -12.49 -3.37 11.81
N VAL A 162 -12.07 -4.59 12.03
CA VAL A 162 -11.97 -5.66 11.00
C VAL A 162 -13.28 -6.44 10.82
N ALA A 163 -14.29 -6.19 11.67
CA ALA A 163 -15.65 -6.72 11.55
C ALA A 163 -16.65 -5.64 11.98
N PRO A 164 -16.74 -4.50 11.23
CA PRO A 164 -17.51 -3.35 11.65
C PRO A 164 -19.00 -3.65 11.72
N THR A 165 -19.64 -3.10 12.74
CA THR A 165 -21.10 -3.22 12.96
C THR A 165 -21.84 -1.95 12.55
N SER A 166 -21.14 -0.82 12.41
CA SER A 166 -21.71 0.46 12.01
C SER A 166 -20.77 1.29 11.17
N MET A 167 -21.33 2.21 10.39
CA MET A 167 -20.55 3.16 9.58
C MET A 167 -19.79 4.19 10.43
N GLU A 168 -20.16 4.37 11.69
CA GLU A 168 -19.47 5.29 12.62
C GLU A 168 -18.03 4.84 12.93
N GLN A 169 -17.73 3.57 12.74
CA GLN A 169 -16.37 3.02 12.94
C GLN A 169 -15.43 3.34 11.77
N PHE A 170 -15.97 3.73 10.62
CA PHE A 170 -15.17 4.00 9.40
C PHE A 170 -14.08 5.07 9.57
N PRO A 171 -14.34 6.24 10.18
CA PRO A 171 -13.30 7.26 10.37
C PRO A 171 -12.15 6.75 11.24
N LEU A 172 -12.45 6.00 12.30
CA LEU A 172 -11.43 5.41 13.17
C LEU A 172 -10.62 4.37 12.42
N PHE A 173 -11.26 3.48 11.65
CA PHE A 173 -10.61 2.49 10.80
C PHE A 173 -9.61 3.15 9.84
N VAL A 174 -10.04 4.18 9.09
CA VAL A 174 -9.16 4.91 8.16
C VAL A 174 -8.00 5.55 8.91
N THR A 175 -8.25 6.19 10.04
CA THR A 175 -7.22 6.86 10.83
C THR A 175 -6.14 5.88 11.30
N VAL A 176 -6.54 4.71 11.82
CA VAL A 176 -5.61 3.68 12.29
C VAL A 176 -4.78 3.13 11.12
N ILE A 177 -5.40 2.82 9.99
CA ILE A 177 -4.67 2.35 8.80
C ILE A 177 -3.68 3.42 8.29
N LEU A 178 -4.08 4.69 8.23
CA LEU A 178 -3.19 5.79 7.84
C LEU A 178 -2.04 5.97 8.83
N ALA A 179 -2.28 5.84 10.14
CA ALA A 179 -1.22 5.86 11.14
C ALA A 179 -0.23 4.68 10.92
N MET A 180 -0.71 3.49 10.58
CA MET A 180 0.16 2.37 10.24
C MET A 180 1.00 2.67 8.98
N PHE A 181 0.43 3.28 7.94
CA PHE A 181 1.20 3.74 6.77
C PHE A 181 2.28 4.76 7.16
N PHE A 182 1.96 5.70 8.03
CA PHE A 182 2.93 6.67 8.55
C PHE A 182 4.10 5.97 9.23
N PHE A 183 3.84 5.03 10.13
CA PHE A 183 4.89 4.27 10.80
C PHE A 183 5.72 3.41 9.83
N THR A 184 5.10 2.77 8.83
CA THR A 184 5.86 2.01 7.83
C THR A 184 6.81 2.91 7.03
N GLY A 185 6.42 4.14 6.72
CA GLY A 185 7.27 5.14 6.08
C GLY A 185 8.49 5.50 6.93
N ILE A 186 8.28 5.76 8.23
CA ILE A 186 9.37 6.00 9.21
C ILE A 186 10.31 4.80 9.26
N GLY A 187 9.78 3.59 9.34
CA GLY A 187 10.57 2.36 9.39
C GLY A 187 11.40 2.14 8.14
N ASN A 188 10.83 2.43 6.96
CA ASN A 188 11.58 2.37 5.71
C ASN A 188 12.78 3.32 5.72
N ALA A 189 12.63 4.57 6.18
CA ALA A 189 13.73 5.51 6.33
C ALA A 189 14.81 4.97 7.28
N GLY A 190 14.39 4.41 8.43
CA GLY A 190 15.29 3.81 9.42
C GLY A 190 16.05 2.60 8.90
N THR A 191 15.38 1.71 8.14
CA THR A 191 15.99 0.49 7.61
C THR A 191 17.13 0.80 6.63
N PHE A 192 16.92 1.77 5.72
CA PHE A 192 17.97 2.16 4.78
C PHE A 192 19.21 2.72 5.46
N ARG A 193 19.07 3.30 6.64
CA ARG A 193 20.22 3.79 7.42
C ARG A 193 21.01 2.66 8.10
N GLN A 194 20.43 1.48 8.25
CA GLN A 194 21.09 0.32 8.87
C GLN A 194 21.95 -0.50 7.90
N TYR A 195 21.71 -0.44 6.59
CA TYR A 195 22.44 -1.23 5.61
C TYR A 195 23.96 -0.95 5.52
N PRO A 196 24.45 0.29 5.69
CA PRO A 196 25.88 0.60 5.53
C PRO A 196 26.78 0.22 6.72
N ILE A 197 26.33 -0.56 7.69
CA ILE A 197 27.11 -0.92 8.89
C ILE A 197 27.91 -2.20 8.65
#